data_f958d0a79aa4e087f0c1f87b6b085d6d
#
_entry.id   f958d0a79aa4e087f0c1f87b6b085d6d
#
_cell.length_a   1.000
_cell.length_b   1.000
_cell.length_c   1.000
_cell.angle_alpha   90.00
_cell.angle_beta   90.00
_cell.angle_gamma   90.00
#
_symmetry.space_group_name_H-M   'P 1'
#
loop_
_entity.id
_entity.type
_entity.pdbx_description
1 polymer ?
#
loop_
_entity_poly.entity_id
_entity_poly.type
_entity_poly.pdbx_seq_one_letter_code
_entity_poly.pdbx_strand_id
1 'polypeptide(L)'
;MRKEKTMLYNKVPTDLKFVEREKEVSKFWKEHHIFEKSIEEREGCPEYMFYDGPPTANGKPHVGHVVTRAIKDMIPRYRTMKGYQVPRKAGWDTHGLPVELEVEKELGLDGKEQIEQYGVEPFIERCKANVWKYKGMWEEFSETVGFWADMENPYVTYYDDFIESEWWALKTIWDKGLLYKGFKIVPYCPRCGTPLSSHEVAQGYKDVKERSAIVRFKVKGEDAYFLAWTTTPWTLPSNVALCVNPEDTYCKVKAADGYTYYMAEALLENVLGRLKTEDAPAYEILETYKGKDLEYKEYEPLFKCSGDVAAKQNKKGFFVTCDSYVTMSDGTGIVHIAPAFGEDDAKVGRKYDLPFVQLVDSKGEMTKETPYAGLFVKKADPEVLKDLEAEGKLFAAPKFEHSYPHCWRCNTPLIYYARESWFIKMTAVKDHLIANNNTI
;
A
#
# COMPACT_ATOMS: atom_id res chain seq x y z
N MET A 1 -47.93 -63.87 8.55
CA MET A 1 -46.92 -63.09 9.34
C MET A 1 -46.09 -62.25 8.41
N ARG A 2 -46.31 -60.93 8.33
CA ARG A 2 -45.45 -60.01 7.56
C ARG A 2 -44.15 -59.86 8.37
N LYS A 3 -42.99 -60.23 7.78
CA LYS A 3 -41.67 -59.91 8.35
C LYS A 3 -41.55 -58.39 8.34
N GLU A 4 -41.44 -57.79 9.53
CA GLU A 4 -41.02 -56.42 9.69
C GLU A 4 -39.65 -56.27 9.02
N LYS A 5 -39.58 -55.48 7.95
CA LYS A 5 -38.31 -55.06 7.41
C LYS A 5 -37.67 -54.12 8.46
N THR A 6 -36.68 -54.61 9.20
CA THR A 6 -35.82 -53.75 9.99
C THR A 6 -35.25 -52.70 9.07
N MET A 7 -35.66 -51.47 9.28
CA MET A 7 -35.08 -50.32 8.54
C MET A 7 -33.63 -50.15 9.02
N LEU A 8 -32.69 -50.26 8.09
CA LEU A 8 -31.27 -50.08 8.33
C LEU A 8 -30.84 -48.69 8.78
N TYR A 9 -31.73 -47.72 8.57
CA TYR A 9 -31.47 -46.30 8.88
C TYR A 9 -32.68 -45.68 9.55
N ASN A 10 -32.41 -44.75 10.47
CA ASN A 10 -33.44 -43.92 11.09
C ASN A 10 -34.05 -42.96 10.08
N LYS A 11 -35.35 -42.67 10.19
CA LYS A 11 -35.99 -41.66 9.37
C LYS A 11 -35.39 -40.28 9.66
N VAL A 12 -34.90 -39.60 8.62
CA VAL A 12 -34.39 -38.24 8.77
C VAL A 12 -35.56 -37.28 8.99
N PRO A 13 -35.52 -36.45 10.07
CA PRO A 13 -36.52 -35.42 10.31
C PRO A 13 -36.52 -34.36 9.18
N THR A 14 -37.69 -33.83 8.84
CA THR A 14 -37.86 -32.83 7.76
C THR A 14 -38.26 -31.45 8.27
N ASP A 15 -38.10 -31.22 9.56
CA ASP A 15 -38.57 -30.02 10.26
C ASP A 15 -37.66 -28.78 10.17
N LEU A 16 -36.55 -28.84 9.41
CA LEU A 16 -35.58 -27.76 9.17
C LEU A 16 -34.98 -27.14 10.44
N LYS A 17 -34.97 -27.85 11.57
CA LYS A 17 -34.36 -27.37 12.83
C LYS A 17 -32.85 -27.54 12.83
N PHE A 18 -32.18 -26.81 11.94
CA PHE A 18 -30.73 -26.97 11.75
C PHE A 18 -29.91 -26.61 13.00
N VAL A 19 -30.25 -25.51 13.68
CA VAL A 19 -29.51 -25.04 14.86
C VAL A 19 -29.53 -26.05 16.00
N GLU A 20 -30.68 -26.69 16.25
CA GLU A 20 -30.79 -27.73 17.29
C GLU A 20 -29.94 -28.95 16.96
N ARG A 21 -29.99 -29.37 15.68
CA ARG A 21 -29.16 -30.50 15.21
C ARG A 21 -27.68 -30.21 15.24
N GLU A 22 -27.25 -29.02 14.86
CA GLU A 22 -25.86 -28.59 14.94
C GLU A 22 -25.35 -28.62 16.38
N LYS A 23 -26.15 -28.20 17.36
CA LYS A 23 -25.81 -28.28 18.77
C LYS A 23 -25.69 -29.72 19.24
N GLU A 24 -26.60 -30.62 18.80
CA GLU A 24 -26.54 -32.04 19.11
C GLU A 24 -25.25 -32.69 18.53
N VAL A 25 -24.89 -32.35 17.29
CA VAL A 25 -23.67 -32.85 16.64
C VAL A 25 -22.43 -32.32 17.33
N SER A 26 -22.37 -31.01 17.65
CA SER A 26 -21.25 -30.41 18.38
C SER A 26 -21.04 -31.05 19.74
N LYS A 27 -22.13 -31.30 20.46
CA LYS A 27 -22.10 -32.02 21.73
C LYS A 27 -21.56 -33.46 21.57
N PHE A 28 -22.04 -34.18 20.56
CA PHE A 28 -21.56 -35.53 20.25
C PHE A 28 -20.05 -35.54 19.94
N TRP A 29 -19.59 -34.57 19.13
CA TRP A 29 -18.16 -34.46 18.82
C TRP A 29 -17.29 -34.28 20.06
N LYS A 30 -17.71 -33.43 21.00
CA LYS A 30 -17.00 -33.19 22.26
C LYS A 30 -17.00 -34.43 23.16
N GLU A 31 -18.18 -35.02 23.42
CA GLU A 31 -18.32 -36.19 24.32
C GLU A 31 -17.55 -37.41 23.82
N HIS A 32 -17.34 -37.51 22.51
CA HIS A 32 -16.68 -38.67 21.89
C HIS A 32 -15.26 -38.38 21.41
N HIS A 33 -14.75 -37.18 21.62
CA HIS A 33 -13.41 -36.72 21.18
C HIS A 33 -13.17 -36.97 19.68
N ILE A 34 -14.14 -36.60 18.84
CA ILE A 34 -14.11 -36.92 17.40
C ILE A 34 -12.96 -36.25 16.68
N PHE A 35 -12.65 -34.99 17.06
CA PHE A 35 -11.53 -34.25 16.47
C PHE A 35 -10.19 -34.94 16.79
N GLU A 36 -9.94 -35.22 18.03
CA GLU A 36 -8.72 -35.88 18.51
C GLU A 36 -8.56 -37.26 17.84
N LYS A 37 -9.61 -38.10 17.88
CA LYS A 37 -9.64 -39.41 17.21
C LYS A 37 -9.37 -39.31 15.71
N SER A 38 -9.81 -38.25 15.06
CA SER A 38 -9.57 -38.06 13.63
C SER A 38 -8.07 -37.93 13.28
N ILE A 39 -7.24 -37.58 14.28
CA ILE A 39 -5.78 -37.48 14.17
C ILE A 39 -5.13 -38.77 14.66
N GLU A 40 -5.52 -39.26 15.86
CA GLU A 40 -4.94 -40.43 16.52
C GLU A 40 -5.12 -41.71 15.71
N GLU A 41 -6.32 -41.96 15.17
CA GLU A 41 -6.62 -43.14 14.34
C GLU A 41 -5.85 -43.17 13.00
N ARG A 42 -5.12 -42.11 12.67
CA ARG A 42 -4.29 -41.96 11.46
C ARG A 42 -2.81 -41.87 11.79
N GLU A 43 -2.41 -42.23 12.99
CA GLU A 43 -1.00 -42.31 13.35
C GLU A 43 -0.25 -43.22 12.38
N GLY A 44 0.88 -42.73 11.84
CA GLY A 44 1.67 -43.44 10.84
C GLY A 44 1.17 -43.34 9.40
N CYS A 45 0.04 -42.64 9.14
CA CYS A 45 -0.38 -42.28 7.80
C CYS A 45 0.43 -41.06 7.27
N PRO A 46 0.38 -40.80 5.97
CA PRO A 46 0.97 -39.56 5.43
C PRO A 46 0.46 -38.32 6.16
N GLU A 47 1.37 -37.47 6.60
CA GLU A 47 1.03 -36.28 7.37
C GLU A 47 0.64 -35.09 6.44
N TYR A 48 -0.38 -34.33 6.85
CA TYR A 48 -0.75 -33.05 6.26
C TYR A 48 -0.94 -32.03 7.39
N MET A 49 0.10 -31.25 7.68
CA MET A 49 0.07 -30.26 8.74
C MET A 49 -0.71 -29.01 8.33
N PHE A 50 -1.58 -28.53 9.21
CA PHE A 50 -2.33 -27.28 9.00
C PHE A 50 -2.08 -26.31 10.16
N TYR A 51 -1.62 -25.11 9.82
CA TYR A 51 -1.53 -23.96 10.73
C TYR A 51 -2.60 -22.95 10.37
N ASP A 52 -3.40 -22.53 11.34
CA ASP A 52 -4.36 -21.45 11.14
C ASP A 52 -3.64 -20.12 10.90
N GLY A 53 -4.05 -19.33 9.88
CA GLY A 53 -3.71 -17.93 9.80
C GLY A 53 -4.51 -17.19 10.88
N PRO A 54 -3.84 -16.70 11.94
CA PRO A 54 -4.49 -16.42 13.21
C PRO A 54 -5.35 -15.17 13.13
N PRO A 55 -6.52 -15.15 13.78
CA PRO A 55 -7.26 -13.92 13.98
C PRO A 55 -6.57 -13.04 15.02
N THR A 56 -6.74 -11.71 14.89
CA THR A 56 -6.42 -10.77 15.95
C THR A 56 -7.59 -10.73 16.94
N ALA A 57 -7.34 -11.11 18.21
CA ALA A 57 -8.41 -11.24 19.23
C ALA A 57 -8.84 -9.90 19.86
N ASN A 58 -8.45 -8.75 19.28
CA ASN A 58 -8.82 -7.41 19.73
C ASN A 58 -10.16 -6.89 19.18
N GLY A 59 -10.81 -7.65 18.28
CA GLY A 59 -12.11 -7.33 17.70
C GLY A 59 -13.09 -8.50 17.77
N LYS A 60 -14.41 -8.20 17.72
CA LYS A 60 -15.45 -9.21 17.72
C LYS A 60 -15.48 -9.98 16.39
N PRO A 61 -15.70 -11.32 16.41
CA PRO A 61 -15.96 -12.05 15.17
C PRO A 61 -17.24 -11.55 14.50
N HIS A 62 -17.29 -11.62 13.18
CA HIS A 62 -18.44 -11.25 12.37
C HIS A 62 -18.70 -12.27 11.26
N VAL A 63 -19.87 -12.18 10.59
CA VAL A 63 -20.32 -13.15 9.58
C VAL A 63 -19.30 -13.37 8.45
N GLY A 64 -18.50 -12.36 8.08
CA GLY A 64 -17.44 -12.50 7.08
C GLY A 64 -16.37 -13.52 7.46
N HIS A 65 -16.14 -13.75 8.76
CA HIS A 65 -15.20 -14.74 9.24
C HIS A 65 -15.74 -16.20 9.08
N VAL A 66 -17.05 -16.39 8.95
CA VAL A 66 -17.65 -17.71 8.69
C VAL A 66 -17.12 -18.32 7.39
N VAL A 67 -17.09 -17.52 6.32
CA VAL A 67 -16.59 -17.97 5.01
C VAL A 67 -15.12 -18.42 5.10
N THR A 68 -14.30 -17.61 5.77
CA THR A 68 -12.87 -17.93 5.98
C THR A 68 -12.71 -19.21 6.79
N ARG A 69 -13.46 -19.37 7.91
CA ARG A 69 -13.42 -20.58 8.74
C ARG A 69 -13.87 -21.81 7.96
N ALA A 70 -14.96 -21.72 7.20
CA ALA A 70 -15.47 -22.82 6.40
C ALA A 70 -14.46 -23.30 5.35
N ILE A 71 -13.80 -22.37 4.63
CA ILE A 71 -12.78 -22.71 3.63
C ILE A 71 -11.56 -23.36 4.31
N LYS A 72 -11.07 -22.79 5.41
CA LYS A 72 -9.94 -23.32 6.17
C LYS A 72 -10.20 -24.72 6.72
N ASP A 73 -11.43 -25.01 7.15
CA ASP A 73 -11.80 -26.29 7.71
C ASP A 73 -12.04 -27.36 6.62
N MET A 74 -12.52 -26.96 5.45
CA MET A 74 -12.84 -27.88 4.35
C MET A 74 -11.61 -28.67 3.88
N ILE A 75 -10.47 -28.02 3.69
CA ILE A 75 -9.26 -28.66 3.17
C ILE A 75 -8.71 -29.71 4.15
N PRO A 76 -8.49 -29.39 5.44
CA PRO A 76 -8.08 -30.37 6.44
C PRO A 76 -9.04 -31.56 6.57
N ARG A 77 -10.36 -31.32 6.56
CA ARG A 77 -11.35 -32.41 6.59
C ARG A 77 -11.26 -33.30 5.35
N TYR A 78 -11.14 -32.71 4.17
CA TYR A 78 -10.94 -33.44 2.93
C TYR A 78 -9.69 -34.32 2.99
N ARG A 79 -8.55 -33.78 3.44
CA ARG A 79 -7.30 -34.53 3.61
C ARG A 79 -7.47 -35.67 4.64
N THR A 80 -8.14 -35.42 5.76
CA THR A 80 -8.48 -36.48 6.74
C THR A 80 -9.29 -37.61 6.10
N MET A 81 -10.32 -37.28 5.30
CA MET A 81 -11.12 -38.28 4.59
C MET A 81 -10.32 -39.03 3.52
N LYS A 82 -9.24 -38.45 2.99
CA LYS A 82 -8.32 -39.10 2.05
C LYS A 82 -7.28 -39.99 2.75
N GLY A 83 -7.32 -40.11 4.09
CA GLY A 83 -6.44 -40.97 4.84
C GLY A 83 -5.17 -40.32 5.38
N TYR A 84 -5.06 -38.99 5.32
CA TYR A 84 -3.94 -38.28 5.93
C TYR A 84 -4.14 -38.10 7.45
N GLN A 85 -3.05 -38.15 8.20
CA GLN A 85 -3.00 -37.60 9.55
C GLN A 85 -2.90 -36.07 9.44
N VAL A 86 -3.87 -35.34 10.00
CA VAL A 86 -3.98 -33.90 9.82
C VAL A 86 -3.95 -33.14 11.15
N PRO A 87 -2.76 -32.92 11.75
CA PRO A 87 -2.62 -32.02 12.88
C PRO A 87 -3.01 -30.59 12.48
N ARG A 88 -3.80 -29.92 13.33
CA ARG A 88 -4.36 -28.59 13.05
C ARG A 88 -4.04 -27.65 14.19
N LYS A 89 -3.06 -26.78 14.00
CA LYS A 89 -2.60 -25.83 15.00
C LYS A 89 -3.39 -24.54 14.91
N ALA A 90 -4.12 -24.18 15.97
CA ALA A 90 -4.71 -22.84 16.10
C ALA A 90 -3.65 -21.80 16.45
N GLY A 91 -3.99 -20.52 16.28
CA GLY A 91 -3.08 -19.41 16.63
C GLY A 91 -3.82 -18.12 16.95
N TRP A 92 -3.08 -17.19 17.56
CA TRP A 92 -3.53 -15.85 17.88
C TRP A 92 -2.52 -14.82 17.40
N ASP A 93 -3.00 -13.86 16.58
CA ASP A 93 -2.26 -12.65 16.25
C ASP A 93 -2.45 -11.64 17.37
N THR A 94 -1.38 -11.32 18.07
CA THR A 94 -1.48 -10.67 19.39
C THR A 94 -0.65 -9.39 19.51
N HIS A 95 -0.09 -8.89 18.41
CA HIS A 95 0.74 -7.67 18.44
C HIS A 95 0.60 -6.84 17.14
N GLY A 96 1.31 -5.71 17.11
CA GLY A 96 1.33 -4.80 15.96
C GLY A 96 0.26 -3.72 16.01
N LEU A 97 0.22 -2.90 14.96
CA LEU A 97 -0.62 -1.69 14.88
C LEU A 97 -2.11 -1.90 15.17
N PRO A 98 -2.79 -2.97 14.78
CA PRO A 98 -4.20 -3.15 15.10
C PRO A 98 -4.48 -3.17 16.60
N VAL A 99 -3.57 -3.79 17.39
CA VAL A 99 -3.67 -3.84 18.85
C VAL A 99 -3.33 -2.47 19.45
N GLU A 100 -2.25 -1.84 18.99
CA GLU A 100 -1.80 -0.53 19.44
C GLU A 100 -2.88 0.54 19.23
N LEU A 101 -3.48 0.62 18.05
CA LEU A 101 -4.53 1.59 17.73
C LEU A 101 -5.78 1.44 18.59
N GLU A 102 -6.14 0.22 18.98
CA GLU A 102 -7.28 -0.01 19.87
C GLU A 102 -6.96 0.49 21.29
N VAL A 103 -5.73 0.27 21.76
CA VAL A 103 -5.27 0.78 23.07
C VAL A 103 -5.07 2.30 23.05
N GLU A 104 -4.55 2.89 21.95
CA GLU A 104 -4.52 4.34 21.76
C GLU A 104 -5.90 4.97 21.95
N LYS A 105 -6.93 4.40 21.29
CA LYS A 105 -8.32 4.87 21.43
C LYS A 105 -8.84 4.73 22.85
N GLU A 106 -8.56 3.59 23.51
CA GLU A 106 -8.98 3.35 24.88
C GLU A 106 -8.37 4.36 25.87
N LEU A 107 -7.09 4.71 25.68
CA LEU A 107 -6.35 5.65 26.52
C LEU A 107 -6.50 7.12 26.09
N GLY A 108 -7.14 7.39 24.94
CA GLY A 108 -7.26 8.74 24.37
C GLY A 108 -5.94 9.31 23.87
N LEU A 109 -4.99 8.46 23.47
CA LEU A 109 -3.70 8.86 22.93
C LEU A 109 -3.77 9.08 21.41
N ASP A 110 -2.92 9.96 20.88
CA ASP A 110 -2.80 10.23 19.45
C ASP A 110 -1.35 10.13 18.98
N GLY A 111 -0.97 8.93 18.59
CA GLY A 111 0.30 8.64 17.95
C GLY A 111 1.47 8.41 18.89
N LYS A 112 2.61 8.15 18.26
CA LYS A 112 3.82 7.65 18.92
C LYS A 112 4.38 8.54 20.03
N GLU A 113 4.38 9.86 19.84
CA GLU A 113 4.91 10.81 20.82
C GLU A 113 4.14 10.75 22.15
N GLN A 114 2.81 10.62 22.09
CA GLN A 114 1.99 10.50 23.28
C GLN A 114 2.14 9.14 23.96
N ILE A 115 2.36 8.07 23.16
CA ILE A 115 2.68 6.74 23.71
C ILE A 115 4.01 6.77 24.46
N GLU A 116 5.04 7.42 23.91
CA GLU A 116 6.34 7.56 24.57
C GLU A 116 6.23 8.38 25.87
N GLN A 117 5.40 9.44 25.91
CA GLN A 117 5.11 10.23 27.11
C GLN A 117 4.33 9.44 28.17
N TYR A 118 3.36 8.60 27.74
CA TYR A 118 2.61 7.71 28.62
C TYR A 118 3.52 6.64 29.26
N GLY A 119 4.52 6.20 28.51
CA GLY A 119 5.48 5.16 28.87
C GLY A 119 5.29 3.89 28.04
N VAL A 120 6.37 3.45 27.39
CA VAL A 120 6.33 2.30 26.47
C VAL A 120 5.95 1.02 27.22
N GLU A 121 6.54 0.74 28.39
CA GLU A 121 6.27 -0.45 29.18
C GLU A 121 4.80 -0.55 29.64
N PRO A 122 4.20 0.45 30.32
CA PRO A 122 2.79 0.38 30.68
C PRO A 122 1.85 0.31 29.46
N PHE A 123 2.21 0.89 28.31
CA PHE A 123 1.45 0.76 27.08
C PHE A 123 1.47 -0.68 26.54
N ILE A 124 2.63 -1.34 26.54
CA ILE A 124 2.77 -2.75 26.14
C ILE A 124 1.95 -3.66 27.06
N GLU A 125 2.01 -3.47 28.37
CA GLU A 125 1.20 -4.26 29.31
C GLU A 125 -0.30 -4.07 29.05
N ARG A 126 -0.72 -2.86 28.70
CA ARG A 126 -2.10 -2.61 28.32
C ARG A 126 -2.49 -3.32 27.02
N CYS A 127 -1.58 -3.34 26.02
CA CYS A 127 -1.77 -4.11 24.78
C CYS A 127 -1.93 -5.61 25.05
N LYS A 128 -1.06 -6.20 25.88
CA LYS A 128 -1.14 -7.61 26.28
C LYS A 128 -2.46 -7.95 27.00
N ALA A 129 -2.95 -7.06 27.83
CA ALA A 129 -4.23 -7.24 28.50
C ALA A 129 -5.43 -7.11 27.53
N ASN A 130 -5.39 -6.13 26.62
CA ASN A 130 -6.47 -5.84 25.69
C ASN A 130 -6.65 -6.94 24.64
N VAL A 131 -5.56 -7.55 24.15
CA VAL A 131 -5.60 -8.55 23.08
C VAL A 131 -6.43 -9.78 23.41
N TRP A 132 -6.61 -10.13 24.71
CA TRP A 132 -7.41 -11.28 25.15
C TRP A 132 -8.89 -10.99 25.38
N LYS A 133 -9.30 -9.72 25.21
CA LYS A 133 -10.66 -9.25 25.52
C LYS A 133 -11.77 -10.04 24.82
N TYR A 134 -11.52 -10.50 23.60
CA TYR A 134 -12.52 -11.19 22.79
C TYR A 134 -12.18 -12.66 22.54
N LYS A 135 -11.15 -13.22 23.20
CA LYS A 135 -10.72 -14.61 23.01
C LYS A 135 -11.89 -15.61 23.13
N GLY A 136 -12.62 -15.55 24.23
CA GLY A 136 -13.74 -16.46 24.46
C GLY A 136 -14.84 -16.37 23.38
N MET A 137 -15.12 -15.17 22.85
CA MET A 137 -16.07 -15.00 21.75
C MET A 137 -15.56 -15.66 20.45
N TRP A 138 -14.27 -15.61 20.18
CA TRP A 138 -13.67 -16.27 19.03
C TRP A 138 -13.64 -17.79 19.15
N GLU A 139 -13.44 -18.31 20.36
CA GLU A 139 -13.51 -19.74 20.64
C GLU A 139 -14.94 -20.25 20.46
N GLU A 140 -15.94 -19.60 21.08
CA GLU A 140 -17.35 -19.90 20.91
C GLU A 140 -17.82 -19.80 19.46
N PHE A 141 -17.37 -18.75 18.72
CA PHE A 141 -17.66 -18.59 17.31
C PHE A 141 -17.08 -19.76 16.48
N SER A 142 -15.82 -20.14 16.73
CA SER A 142 -15.16 -21.25 16.03
C SER A 142 -15.87 -22.57 16.26
N GLU A 143 -16.31 -22.82 17.50
CA GLU A 143 -17.13 -23.97 17.84
C GLU A 143 -18.48 -23.95 17.13
N THR A 144 -19.17 -22.81 17.14
CA THR A 144 -20.50 -22.64 16.51
C THR A 144 -20.45 -22.94 15.02
N VAL A 145 -19.41 -22.51 14.31
CA VAL A 145 -19.24 -22.81 12.88
C VAL A 145 -18.61 -24.17 12.59
N GLY A 146 -18.34 -24.97 13.61
CA GLY A 146 -17.78 -26.31 13.50
C GLY A 146 -16.32 -26.36 13.01
N PHE A 147 -15.54 -25.29 13.25
CA PHE A 147 -14.13 -25.23 12.89
C PHE A 147 -13.28 -26.08 13.82
N TRP A 148 -12.54 -27.02 13.26
CA TRP A 148 -11.66 -27.94 14.00
C TRP A 148 -10.21 -27.50 13.97
N ALA A 149 -9.68 -27.11 15.13
CA ALA A 149 -8.26 -26.84 15.36
C ALA A 149 -7.94 -27.03 16.85
N ASP A 150 -6.68 -27.29 17.17
CA ASP A 150 -6.18 -27.38 18.54
C ASP A 150 -6.15 -25.98 19.17
N MET A 151 -7.27 -25.63 19.81
CA MET A 151 -7.44 -24.35 20.52
C MET A 151 -6.86 -24.37 21.94
N GLU A 152 -6.53 -25.56 22.45
CA GLU A 152 -5.94 -25.72 23.81
C GLU A 152 -4.46 -25.37 23.81
N ASN A 153 -3.77 -25.69 22.70
CA ASN A 153 -2.34 -25.46 22.55
C ASN A 153 -2.05 -24.55 21.33
N PRO A 154 -2.63 -23.32 21.26
CA PRO A 154 -2.42 -22.43 20.15
C PRO A 154 -1.00 -21.85 20.16
N TYR A 155 -0.48 -21.46 18.99
CA TYR A 155 0.66 -20.55 18.98
C TYR A 155 0.19 -19.10 19.22
N VAL A 156 1.01 -18.30 19.88
CA VAL A 156 0.70 -16.91 20.22
C VAL A 156 1.87 -16.06 19.79
N THR A 157 1.62 -15.10 18.90
CA THR A 157 2.70 -14.40 18.21
C THR A 157 3.57 -13.52 19.11
N TYR A 158 3.14 -13.12 20.30
CA TYR A 158 3.98 -12.40 21.26
C TYR A 158 4.71 -13.29 22.27
N TYR A 159 4.52 -14.62 22.24
CA TYR A 159 5.27 -15.53 23.11
C TYR A 159 6.71 -15.69 22.65
N ASP A 160 7.61 -15.88 23.61
CA ASP A 160 9.05 -15.92 23.36
C ASP A 160 9.47 -17.04 22.41
N ASP A 161 8.84 -18.20 22.48
CA ASP A 161 9.09 -19.35 21.61
C ASP A 161 8.74 -19.06 20.15
N PHE A 162 7.64 -18.31 19.90
CA PHE A 162 7.29 -17.85 18.56
C PHE A 162 8.29 -16.82 18.04
N ILE A 163 8.63 -15.81 18.86
CA ILE A 163 9.59 -14.76 18.52
C ILE A 163 10.98 -15.37 18.25
N GLU A 164 11.42 -16.34 19.05
CA GLU A 164 12.70 -17.05 18.83
C GLU A 164 12.71 -17.77 17.49
N SER A 165 11.62 -18.44 17.11
CA SER A 165 11.47 -19.12 15.84
C SER A 165 11.52 -18.13 14.66
N GLU A 166 10.92 -16.95 14.78
CA GLU A 166 10.98 -15.89 13.79
C GLU A 166 12.40 -15.35 13.63
N TRP A 167 13.11 -15.10 14.74
CA TRP A 167 14.51 -14.69 14.72
C TRP A 167 15.43 -15.74 14.10
N TRP A 168 15.18 -17.02 14.37
CA TRP A 168 15.90 -18.12 13.71
C TRP A 168 15.69 -18.09 12.18
N ALA A 169 14.47 -17.88 11.72
CA ALA A 169 14.17 -17.76 10.29
C ALA A 169 14.89 -16.55 9.64
N LEU A 170 14.81 -15.39 10.28
CA LEU A 170 15.50 -14.16 9.82
C LEU A 170 17.01 -14.35 9.79
N LYS A 171 17.60 -14.98 10.84
CA LYS A 171 19.04 -15.30 10.89
C LYS A 171 19.44 -16.24 9.76
N THR A 172 18.64 -17.25 9.46
CA THR A 172 18.88 -18.17 8.36
C THR A 172 18.86 -17.46 7.00
N ILE A 173 17.91 -16.53 6.80
CA ILE A 173 17.81 -15.72 5.59
C ILE A 173 19.04 -14.79 5.47
N TRP A 174 19.46 -14.19 6.57
CA TRP A 174 20.68 -13.37 6.65
C TRP A 174 21.93 -14.16 6.25
N ASP A 175 22.13 -15.33 6.84
CA ASP A 175 23.31 -16.18 6.58
C ASP A 175 23.37 -16.65 5.11
N LYS A 176 22.23 -16.73 4.43
CA LYS A 176 22.14 -16.99 3.00
C LYS A 176 22.41 -15.74 2.13
N GLY A 177 22.69 -14.59 2.71
CA GLY A 177 22.91 -13.33 1.99
C GLY A 177 21.67 -12.78 1.26
N LEU A 178 20.47 -13.18 1.70
CA LEU A 178 19.22 -12.78 1.06
C LEU A 178 18.58 -11.57 1.74
N LEU A 179 18.95 -11.24 2.97
CA LEU A 179 18.49 -10.06 3.69
C LEU A 179 19.42 -8.88 3.40
N TYR A 180 18.88 -7.75 2.95
CA TYR A 180 19.67 -6.57 2.60
C TYR A 180 18.95 -5.26 2.94
N LYS A 181 19.73 -4.20 3.17
CA LYS A 181 19.26 -2.84 3.33
C LYS A 181 19.10 -2.16 1.97
N GLY A 182 18.02 -1.41 1.77
CA GLY A 182 17.80 -0.71 0.52
C GLY A 182 16.72 0.36 0.64
N PHE A 183 16.55 1.15 -0.42
CA PHE A 183 15.46 2.13 -0.55
C PHE A 183 14.38 1.62 -1.49
N LYS A 184 13.16 1.84 -1.10
CA LYS A 184 11.99 1.61 -1.97
C LYS A 184 10.99 2.75 -1.78
N ILE A 185 10.37 3.16 -2.89
CA ILE A 185 9.19 4.01 -2.83
C ILE A 185 8.02 3.11 -2.47
N VAL A 186 7.36 3.43 -1.39
CA VAL A 186 6.24 2.64 -0.87
C VAL A 186 5.07 3.56 -0.52
N PRO A 187 3.81 3.09 -0.66
CA PRO A 187 2.69 3.75 -0.04
C PRO A 187 2.92 3.79 1.47
N TYR A 188 2.87 4.96 2.05
CA TYR A 188 3.26 5.21 3.43
C TYR A 188 2.21 6.03 4.15
N CYS A 189 1.85 5.60 5.35
CA CYS A 189 0.98 6.36 6.25
C CYS A 189 1.83 7.19 7.21
N PRO A 190 1.86 8.52 7.07
CA PRO A 190 2.67 9.38 7.94
C PRO A 190 2.21 9.38 9.40
N ARG A 191 0.91 9.18 9.69
CA ARG A 191 0.40 9.07 11.06
C ARG A 191 0.82 7.76 11.73
N CYS A 192 0.64 6.64 11.06
CA CYS A 192 1.02 5.33 11.60
C CYS A 192 2.54 5.08 11.57
N GLY A 193 3.29 5.86 10.78
CA GLY A 193 4.73 5.71 10.61
C GLY A 193 5.16 4.45 9.84
N THR A 194 4.23 3.81 9.10
CA THR A 194 4.45 2.52 8.45
C THR A 194 4.16 2.52 6.95
N PRO A 195 4.92 1.73 6.17
CA PRO A 195 4.55 1.41 4.80
C PRO A 195 3.31 0.50 4.77
N LEU A 196 2.58 0.52 3.67
CA LEU A 196 1.44 -0.35 3.41
C LEU A 196 1.70 -1.24 2.19
N SER A 197 1.23 -2.48 2.27
CA SER A 197 1.20 -3.39 1.13
C SER A 197 0.13 -2.97 0.12
N SER A 198 0.23 -3.45 -1.12
CA SER A 198 -0.77 -3.18 -2.16
C SER A 198 -2.19 -3.61 -1.76
N HIS A 199 -2.31 -4.72 -1.02
CA HIS A 199 -3.59 -5.20 -0.49
C HIS A 199 -4.20 -4.24 0.55
N GLU A 200 -3.39 -3.70 1.45
CA GLU A 200 -3.82 -2.72 2.45
C GLU A 200 -4.22 -1.38 1.82
N VAL A 201 -3.47 -0.94 0.81
CA VAL A 201 -3.79 0.28 0.03
C VAL A 201 -5.12 0.14 -0.69
N ALA A 202 -5.39 -1.02 -1.30
CA ALA A 202 -6.63 -1.29 -2.03
C ALA A 202 -7.91 -1.12 -1.18
N GLN A 203 -7.80 -1.28 0.14
CA GLN A 203 -8.94 -1.12 1.07
C GLN A 203 -9.27 0.34 1.41
N GLY A 204 -8.37 1.27 1.09
CA GLY A 204 -8.45 2.66 1.56
C GLY A 204 -8.74 3.71 0.48
N TYR A 205 -9.09 3.33 -0.73
CA TYR A 205 -9.37 4.30 -1.80
C TYR A 205 -10.65 5.09 -1.54
N LYS A 206 -10.57 6.41 -1.79
CA LYS A 206 -11.70 7.34 -1.68
C LYS A 206 -11.66 8.33 -2.83
N ASP A 207 -12.81 8.72 -3.32
CA ASP A 207 -12.93 9.80 -4.28
C ASP A 207 -12.71 11.13 -3.58
N VAL A 208 -11.74 11.89 -4.08
CA VAL A 208 -11.36 13.21 -3.55
C VAL A 208 -11.42 14.24 -4.67
N LYS A 209 -11.75 15.48 -4.28
CA LYS A 209 -11.73 16.65 -5.17
C LYS A 209 -10.61 17.57 -4.73
N GLU A 210 -9.54 17.59 -5.51
CA GLU A 210 -8.35 18.39 -5.23
C GLU A 210 -8.06 19.33 -6.41
N ARG A 211 -7.13 20.26 -6.22
CA ARG A 211 -6.59 21.05 -7.33
C ARG A 211 -5.35 20.37 -7.87
N SER A 212 -5.34 20.08 -9.16
CA SER A 212 -4.12 19.76 -9.87
C SER A 212 -3.39 21.04 -10.30
N ALA A 213 -2.15 20.92 -10.74
CA ALA A 213 -1.37 22.04 -11.22
C ALA A 213 -0.82 21.78 -12.62
N ILE A 214 -0.97 22.78 -13.52
CA ILE A 214 -0.19 22.87 -14.75
C ILE A 214 0.81 24.00 -14.55
N VAL A 215 2.10 23.67 -14.61
CA VAL A 215 3.19 24.55 -14.20
C VAL A 215 4.13 24.85 -15.34
N ARG A 216 4.61 26.10 -15.41
CA ARG A 216 5.59 26.62 -16.37
C ARG A 216 7.00 26.38 -15.86
N PHE A 217 7.78 25.55 -16.55
CA PHE A 217 9.19 25.33 -16.29
C PHE A 217 10.00 26.08 -17.33
N LYS A 218 10.74 27.11 -16.93
CA LYS A 218 11.51 28.00 -17.86
C LYS A 218 12.61 27.21 -18.54
N VAL A 219 12.61 27.17 -19.86
CA VAL A 219 13.68 26.57 -20.66
C VAL A 219 14.95 27.39 -20.52
N LYS A 220 16.08 26.77 -20.26
CA LYS A 220 17.34 27.45 -20.09
C LYS A 220 17.88 27.96 -21.41
N GLY A 221 18.20 29.26 -21.45
CA GLY A 221 18.73 29.89 -22.66
C GLY A 221 17.71 30.18 -23.77
N GLU A 222 16.41 30.02 -23.51
CA GLU A 222 15.33 30.19 -24.46
C GLU A 222 14.13 30.88 -23.81
N ASP A 223 13.45 31.75 -24.55
CA ASP A 223 12.21 32.38 -24.05
C ASP A 223 10.99 31.46 -24.30
N ALA A 224 11.02 30.30 -23.66
CA ALA A 224 9.99 29.29 -23.73
C ALA A 224 9.86 28.53 -22.41
N TYR A 225 8.78 27.78 -22.25
CA TYR A 225 8.47 27.02 -21.05
C TYR A 225 8.00 25.61 -21.42
N PHE A 226 8.41 24.61 -20.64
CA PHE A 226 7.69 23.35 -20.61
C PHE A 226 6.45 23.49 -19.75
N LEU A 227 5.31 22.96 -20.21
CA LEU A 227 4.11 22.82 -19.39
C LEU A 227 4.04 21.38 -18.85
N ALA A 228 4.20 21.22 -17.54
CA ALA A 228 4.04 19.91 -16.88
C ALA A 228 2.84 19.92 -15.93
N TRP A 229 2.18 18.77 -15.81
CA TRP A 229 1.00 18.59 -14.99
C TRP A 229 1.28 17.67 -13.80
N THR A 230 0.64 17.96 -12.67
CA THR A 230 0.67 17.11 -11.47
C THR A 230 -0.63 17.19 -10.70
N THR A 231 -1.01 16.07 -10.07
CA THR A 231 -2.12 15.98 -9.09
C THR A 231 -1.65 16.23 -7.65
N THR A 232 -0.35 16.36 -7.43
CA THR A 232 0.28 16.49 -6.10
C THR A 232 1.22 17.69 -6.06
N PRO A 233 0.69 18.93 -5.97
CA PRO A 233 1.51 20.16 -5.99
C PRO A 233 2.63 20.18 -4.95
N TRP A 234 2.44 19.53 -3.79
CA TRP A 234 3.42 19.44 -2.72
C TRP A 234 4.72 18.71 -3.11
N THR A 235 4.73 17.95 -4.22
CA THR A 235 5.95 17.30 -4.72
C THR A 235 6.81 18.21 -5.58
N LEU A 236 6.27 19.31 -6.08
CA LEU A 236 6.98 20.26 -6.96
C LEU A 236 8.24 20.87 -6.34
N PRO A 237 8.30 21.19 -5.01
CA PRO A 237 9.54 21.63 -4.38
C PRO A 237 10.67 20.60 -4.43
N SER A 238 10.37 19.34 -4.72
CA SER A 238 11.36 18.26 -4.87
C SER A 238 11.61 17.86 -6.33
N ASN A 239 11.13 18.65 -7.29
CA ASN A 239 11.35 18.44 -8.73
C ASN A 239 12.85 18.46 -9.07
N VAL A 240 13.29 17.50 -9.90
CA VAL A 240 14.69 17.43 -10.40
C VAL A 240 14.81 17.13 -11.88
N ALA A 241 13.72 16.73 -12.56
CA ALA A 241 13.66 16.51 -14.00
C ALA A 241 12.22 16.62 -14.51
N LEU A 242 12.06 16.67 -15.82
CA LEU A 242 10.81 16.46 -16.56
C LEU A 242 10.93 15.17 -17.36
N CYS A 243 9.81 14.48 -17.63
CA CYS A 243 9.79 13.27 -18.43
C CYS A 243 8.78 13.37 -19.57
N VAL A 244 9.18 12.89 -20.74
CA VAL A 244 8.37 12.81 -21.96
C VAL A 244 8.36 11.37 -22.49
N ASN A 245 7.36 11.02 -23.27
CA ASN A 245 7.37 9.75 -23.99
C ASN A 245 8.24 9.88 -25.25
N PRO A 246 9.28 9.06 -25.45
CA PRO A 246 10.22 9.22 -26.58
C PRO A 246 9.58 9.06 -27.95
N GLU A 247 8.50 8.29 -28.08
CA GLU A 247 7.84 7.96 -29.34
C GLU A 247 6.70 8.92 -29.72
N ASP A 248 6.18 9.67 -28.73
CA ASP A 248 5.10 10.62 -28.95
C ASP A 248 5.59 11.95 -29.56
N THR A 249 4.64 12.72 -30.10
CA THR A 249 4.91 14.00 -30.76
C THR A 249 4.67 15.15 -29.81
N TYR A 250 5.62 16.06 -29.75
CA TYR A 250 5.60 17.28 -28.94
C TYR A 250 5.73 18.51 -29.85
N CYS A 251 5.09 19.61 -29.48
CA CYS A 251 5.13 20.84 -30.22
C CYS A 251 5.70 21.98 -29.38
N LYS A 252 6.45 22.86 -30.05
CA LYS A 252 6.72 24.20 -29.59
C LYS A 252 5.66 25.10 -30.15
N VAL A 253 4.90 25.79 -29.33
CA VAL A 253 3.76 26.60 -29.74
C VAL A 253 3.84 28.00 -29.15
N LYS A 254 3.44 29.02 -29.96
CA LYS A 254 3.17 30.36 -29.50
C LYS A 254 1.71 30.42 -29.07
N ALA A 255 1.43 30.65 -27.79
CA ALA A 255 0.08 30.70 -27.27
C ALA A 255 -0.47 32.15 -27.24
N ALA A 256 -1.80 32.28 -27.23
CA ALA A 256 -2.49 33.57 -27.22
C ALA A 256 -2.24 34.39 -25.93
N ASP A 257 -1.78 33.79 -24.85
CA ASP A 257 -1.34 34.47 -23.63
C ASP A 257 0.03 35.16 -23.76
N GLY A 258 0.67 35.06 -24.94
CA GLY A 258 1.94 35.70 -25.24
C GLY A 258 3.18 34.84 -24.93
N TYR A 259 3.02 33.69 -24.33
CA TYR A 259 4.13 32.77 -23.99
C TYR A 259 4.38 31.74 -25.11
N THR A 260 5.56 31.15 -25.08
CA THR A 260 5.92 30.01 -25.93
C THR A 260 6.02 28.75 -25.05
N TYR A 261 5.35 27.66 -25.46
CA TYR A 261 5.28 26.46 -24.69
C TYR A 261 5.76 25.23 -25.45
N TYR A 262 6.33 24.27 -24.72
CA TYR A 262 6.54 22.92 -25.15
C TYR A 262 5.53 22.00 -24.44
N MET A 263 4.79 21.20 -25.19
CA MET A 263 3.88 20.16 -24.65
C MET A 263 3.51 19.16 -25.75
N ALA A 264 2.83 18.07 -25.36
CA ALA A 264 2.42 17.05 -26.31
C ALA A 264 1.38 17.60 -27.31
N GLU A 265 1.54 17.25 -28.60
CA GLU A 265 0.64 17.65 -29.68
C GLU A 265 -0.81 17.22 -29.43
N ALA A 266 -1.00 15.97 -29.00
CA ALA A 266 -2.32 15.39 -28.74
C ALA A 266 -3.13 16.12 -27.66
N LEU A 267 -2.49 16.90 -26.79
CA LEU A 267 -3.11 17.58 -25.65
C LEU A 267 -3.19 19.11 -25.81
N LEU A 268 -2.75 19.65 -26.95
CA LEU A 268 -2.75 21.10 -27.21
C LEU A 268 -4.14 21.74 -27.06
N GLU A 269 -5.16 21.13 -27.68
CA GLU A 269 -6.53 21.68 -27.63
C GLU A 269 -7.12 21.60 -26.23
N ASN A 270 -6.87 20.49 -25.50
CA ASN A 270 -7.38 20.30 -24.15
C ASN A 270 -6.79 21.31 -23.15
N VAL A 271 -5.53 21.69 -23.31
CA VAL A 271 -4.83 22.60 -22.38
C VAL A 271 -4.92 24.06 -22.82
N LEU A 272 -4.62 24.34 -24.09
CA LEU A 272 -4.52 25.70 -24.61
C LEU A 272 -5.81 26.20 -25.25
N GLY A 273 -6.73 25.31 -25.67
CA GLY A 273 -7.99 25.70 -26.35
C GLY A 273 -8.81 26.74 -25.58
N ARG A 274 -8.69 26.77 -24.25
CA ARG A 274 -9.33 27.80 -23.40
C ARG A 274 -8.79 29.22 -23.59
N LEU A 275 -7.64 29.39 -24.25
CA LEU A 275 -7.05 30.70 -24.57
C LEU A 275 -7.61 31.28 -25.89
N LYS A 276 -8.43 30.50 -26.62
CA LYS A 276 -9.07 30.94 -27.87
C LYS A 276 -9.99 32.12 -27.61
N THR A 277 -9.90 33.14 -28.48
CA THR A 277 -10.81 34.28 -28.51
C THR A 277 -11.55 34.31 -29.85
N GLU A 278 -12.54 35.21 -30.00
CA GLU A 278 -13.26 35.37 -31.25
C GLU A 278 -12.31 35.87 -32.37
N ASP A 279 -11.27 36.64 -32.02
CA ASP A 279 -10.38 37.29 -32.95
C ASP A 279 -9.04 36.59 -33.19
N ALA A 280 -8.69 35.56 -32.37
CA ALA A 280 -7.39 34.90 -32.45
C ALA A 280 -7.46 33.41 -32.09
N PRO A 281 -6.65 32.55 -32.78
CA PRO A 281 -6.48 31.15 -32.38
C PRO A 281 -5.84 31.05 -31.01
N ALA A 282 -6.09 29.92 -30.32
CA ALA A 282 -5.52 29.66 -28.99
C ALA A 282 -3.99 29.57 -29.01
N TYR A 283 -3.44 29.07 -30.10
CA TYR A 283 -2.00 28.84 -30.28
C TYR A 283 -1.65 28.71 -31.77
N GLU A 284 -0.36 28.89 -32.06
CA GLU A 284 0.29 28.63 -33.35
C GLU A 284 1.43 27.63 -33.13
N ILE A 285 1.46 26.55 -33.91
CA ILE A 285 2.55 25.57 -33.87
C ILE A 285 3.75 26.12 -34.60
N LEU A 286 4.86 26.31 -33.90
CA LEU A 286 6.12 26.79 -34.45
C LEU A 286 7.01 25.66 -34.96
N GLU A 287 7.13 24.59 -34.15
CA GLU A 287 8.01 23.47 -34.39
C GLU A 287 7.41 22.18 -33.79
N THR A 288 7.77 21.05 -34.37
CA THR A 288 7.31 19.71 -33.94
C THR A 288 8.53 18.81 -33.73
N TYR A 289 8.47 17.98 -32.66
CA TYR A 289 9.55 17.11 -32.21
C TYR A 289 9.02 15.71 -31.88
N LYS A 290 9.86 14.70 -31.96
CA LYS A 290 9.67 13.47 -31.19
C LYS A 290 10.15 13.69 -29.75
N GLY A 291 9.54 13.01 -28.78
CA GLY A 291 9.95 13.19 -27.38
C GLY A 291 11.42 12.96 -27.14
N LYS A 292 12.04 11.97 -27.84
CA LYS A 292 13.49 11.72 -27.81
C LYS A 292 14.36 12.91 -28.24
N ASP A 293 13.83 13.79 -29.10
CA ASP A 293 14.56 14.97 -29.59
C ASP A 293 14.63 16.08 -28.51
N LEU A 294 13.77 16.00 -27.47
CA LEU A 294 13.78 16.90 -26.33
C LEU A 294 14.64 16.40 -25.17
N GLU A 295 15.16 15.16 -25.26
CA GLU A 295 15.98 14.55 -24.21
C GLU A 295 17.22 15.42 -23.90
N TYR A 296 17.52 15.61 -22.61
CA TYR A 296 18.58 16.46 -22.07
C TYR A 296 18.40 17.99 -22.31
N LYS A 297 17.28 18.47 -22.86
CA LYS A 297 16.99 19.90 -22.93
C LYS A 297 16.82 20.43 -21.51
N GLU A 298 17.63 21.43 -21.14
CA GLU A 298 17.72 21.95 -19.77
C GLU A 298 16.64 23.00 -19.49
N TYR A 299 16.21 23.06 -18.21
CA TYR A 299 15.32 24.09 -17.69
C TYR A 299 15.84 24.63 -16.35
N GLU A 300 15.32 25.78 -15.92
CA GLU A 300 15.68 26.40 -14.64
C GLU A 300 14.93 25.71 -13.50
N PRO A 301 15.56 25.45 -12.32
CA PRO A 301 14.88 24.88 -11.16
C PRO A 301 13.61 25.67 -10.81
N LEU A 302 12.50 24.95 -10.64
CA LEU A 302 11.21 25.58 -10.29
C LEU A 302 11.25 26.25 -8.91
N PHE A 303 11.89 25.58 -7.94
CA PHE A 303 12.13 26.08 -6.59
C PHE A 303 13.64 26.09 -6.28
N LYS A 304 14.08 27.12 -5.58
CA LYS A 304 15.49 27.25 -5.16
C LYS A 304 15.92 26.08 -4.26
N CYS A 305 15.06 25.62 -3.37
CA CYS A 305 15.37 24.56 -2.41
C CYS A 305 15.78 23.24 -3.11
N SER A 306 15.11 22.85 -4.21
CA SER A 306 15.53 21.66 -4.98
C SER A 306 16.90 21.86 -5.63
N GLY A 307 17.18 23.04 -6.17
CA GLY A 307 18.47 23.40 -6.75
C GLY A 307 19.60 23.32 -5.70
N ASP A 308 19.38 23.88 -4.52
CA ASP A 308 20.36 23.89 -3.43
C ASP A 308 20.69 22.48 -2.91
N VAL A 309 19.68 21.60 -2.83
CA VAL A 309 19.88 20.19 -2.43
C VAL A 309 20.57 19.38 -3.54
N ALA A 310 20.15 19.57 -4.78
CA ALA A 310 20.75 18.90 -5.94
C ALA A 310 22.25 19.26 -6.10
N ALA A 311 22.59 20.52 -5.92
CA ALA A 311 23.98 21.00 -6.01
C ALA A 311 24.91 20.32 -4.99
N LYS A 312 24.41 20.02 -3.78
CA LYS A 312 25.19 19.32 -2.74
C LYS A 312 25.51 17.86 -3.09
N GLN A 313 24.75 17.26 -4.01
CA GLN A 313 24.94 15.86 -4.42
C GLN A 313 25.90 15.69 -5.60
N ASN A 314 26.36 16.79 -6.21
CA ASN A 314 27.21 16.79 -7.38
C ASN A 314 26.65 15.95 -8.55
N LYS A 315 25.32 15.97 -8.73
CA LYS A 315 24.59 15.28 -9.79
C LYS A 315 23.89 16.28 -10.70
N LYS A 316 23.81 15.96 -12.00
CA LYS A 316 23.08 16.76 -12.98
C LYS A 316 21.58 16.53 -12.82
N GLY A 317 20.81 17.59 -12.76
CA GLY A 317 19.34 17.59 -12.76
C GLY A 317 18.82 18.69 -13.66
N PHE A 318 17.49 18.93 -13.61
CA PHE A 318 16.77 20.01 -14.29
C PHE A 318 16.88 19.96 -15.82
N PHE A 319 16.64 18.77 -16.37
CA PHE A 319 16.57 18.52 -17.80
C PHE A 319 15.46 17.51 -18.13
N VAL A 320 15.09 17.43 -19.41
CA VAL A 320 14.08 16.49 -19.92
C VAL A 320 14.66 15.09 -20.02
N THR A 321 13.95 14.12 -19.49
CA THR A 321 14.22 12.68 -19.58
C THR A 321 13.17 11.98 -20.43
N CYS A 322 13.42 10.73 -20.84
CA CYS A 322 12.52 9.92 -21.65
C CYS A 322 12.15 8.61 -20.99
N ASP A 323 10.85 8.33 -20.91
CA ASP A 323 10.34 7.01 -20.52
C ASP A 323 8.96 6.76 -21.12
N SER A 324 8.65 5.50 -21.41
CA SER A 324 7.41 5.06 -22.06
C SER A 324 6.17 5.06 -21.15
N TYR A 325 6.34 5.24 -19.82
CA TYR A 325 5.20 5.33 -18.92
C TYR A 325 4.38 6.62 -19.06
N VAL A 326 4.95 7.66 -19.65
CA VAL A 326 4.23 8.93 -19.90
C VAL A 326 3.14 8.70 -20.94
N THR A 327 1.90 9.01 -20.59
CA THR A 327 0.71 8.80 -21.43
C THR A 327 0.17 10.11 -21.98
N MET A 328 -0.63 10.00 -23.07
CA MET A 328 -1.32 11.13 -23.72
C MET A 328 -2.81 11.20 -23.33
N SER A 329 -3.23 10.51 -22.27
CA SER A 329 -4.64 10.49 -21.84
C SER A 329 -5.04 11.76 -21.09
N ASP A 330 -4.13 12.31 -20.28
CA ASP A 330 -4.40 13.44 -19.39
C ASP A 330 -3.20 14.39 -19.26
N GLY A 331 -3.45 15.57 -18.69
CA GLY A 331 -2.42 16.55 -18.39
C GLY A 331 -1.85 17.25 -19.61
N THR A 332 -0.55 17.29 -19.74
CA THR A 332 0.19 18.01 -20.80
C THR A 332 1.09 17.10 -21.64
N GLY A 333 1.16 15.80 -21.31
CA GLY A 333 2.11 14.86 -21.88
C GLY A 333 3.55 15.05 -21.39
N ILE A 334 3.77 15.95 -20.42
CA ILE A 334 5.04 16.13 -19.72
C ILE A 334 4.79 15.95 -18.23
N VAL A 335 5.51 15.03 -17.62
CA VAL A 335 5.43 14.71 -16.19
C VAL A 335 6.64 15.29 -15.47
N HIS A 336 6.44 15.91 -14.30
CA HIS A 336 7.55 16.29 -13.44
C HIS A 336 8.08 15.11 -12.67
N ILE A 337 9.40 15.04 -12.43
CA ILE A 337 10.07 13.93 -11.75
C ILE A 337 10.57 14.38 -10.38
N ALA A 338 10.09 13.64 -9.36
CA ALA A 338 10.53 13.74 -7.97
C ALA A 338 10.85 12.33 -7.43
N PRO A 339 12.07 11.82 -7.57
CA PRO A 339 12.44 10.42 -7.31
C PRO A 339 12.15 9.91 -5.91
N ALA A 340 11.95 10.80 -4.94
CA ALA A 340 11.60 10.44 -3.56
C ALA A 340 10.11 10.11 -3.36
N PHE A 341 9.22 10.41 -4.33
CA PHE A 341 7.76 10.40 -4.16
C PHE A 341 6.99 9.64 -5.24
N GLY A 342 7.67 9.03 -6.21
CA GLY A 342 7.06 8.20 -7.25
C GLY A 342 7.92 6.99 -7.60
N GLU A 343 7.29 5.83 -7.82
CA GLU A 343 8.05 4.61 -8.18
C GLU A 343 8.64 4.74 -9.59
N ASP A 344 7.88 5.26 -10.55
CA ASP A 344 8.36 5.50 -11.91
C ASP A 344 9.38 6.64 -11.93
N ASP A 345 9.16 7.71 -11.14
CA ASP A 345 10.13 8.78 -10.93
C ASP A 345 11.47 8.24 -10.40
N ALA A 346 11.42 7.29 -9.45
CA ALA A 346 12.63 6.65 -8.91
C ALA A 346 13.33 5.75 -9.94
N LYS A 347 12.59 5.10 -10.85
CA LYS A 347 13.17 4.33 -11.98
C LYS A 347 13.88 5.27 -12.95
N VAL A 348 13.22 6.37 -13.35
CA VAL A 348 13.83 7.42 -14.19
C VAL A 348 15.03 8.03 -13.47
N GLY A 349 14.91 8.31 -12.16
CA GLY A 349 16.00 8.83 -11.34
C GLY A 349 17.24 7.97 -11.35
N ARG A 350 17.08 6.65 -11.27
CA ARG A 350 18.21 5.69 -11.38
C ARG A 350 18.79 5.60 -12.80
N LYS A 351 17.91 5.60 -13.82
CA LYS A 351 18.30 5.53 -15.24
C LYS A 351 19.16 6.71 -15.67
N TYR A 352 18.88 7.92 -15.18
CA TYR A 352 19.57 9.15 -15.54
C TYR A 352 20.52 9.68 -14.46
N ASP A 353 20.72 8.92 -13.39
CA ASP A 353 21.53 9.31 -12.21
C ASP A 353 21.15 10.69 -11.64
N LEU A 354 19.85 10.94 -11.52
CA LEU A 354 19.31 12.23 -11.05
C LEU A 354 19.61 12.46 -9.56
N PRO A 355 19.64 13.74 -9.12
CA PRO A 355 19.65 14.06 -7.70
C PRO A 355 18.46 13.46 -6.96
N PHE A 356 18.66 13.07 -5.71
CA PHE A 356 17.61 12.57 -4.84
C PHE A 356 17.21 13.67 -3.84
N VAL A 357 16.08 14.33 -4.09
CA VAL A 357 15.59 15.47 -3.31
C VAL A 357 14.33 15.05 -2.54
N GLN A 358 14.47 14.90 -1.23
CA GLN A 358 13.39 14.49 -0.33
C GLN A 358 13.11 15.62 0.68
N LEU A 359 12.17 16.49 0.36
CA LEU A 359 11.80 17.67 1.15
C LEU A 359 10.51 17.48 1.97
N VAL A 360 10.20 16.24 2.30
CA VAL A 360 9.12 15.84 3.21
C VAL A 360 9.70 14.85 4.20
N ASP A 361 9.36 15.02 5.47
CA ASP A 361 9.83 14.16 6.55
C ASP A 361 8.94 12.90 6.74
N SER A 362 9.26 12.08 7.74
CA SER A 362 8.52 10.86 8.06
C SER A 362 7.12 11.10 8.65
N LYS A 363 6.80 12.33 9.07
CA LYS A 363 5.46 12.74 9.52
C LYS A 363 4.59 13.25 8.38
N GLY A 364 5.15 13.28 7.14
CA GLY A 364 4.50 13.85 5.97
C GLY A 364 4.49 15.38 5.99
N GLU A 365 5.38 16.01 6.74
CA GLU A 365 5.52 17.45 6.84
C GLU A 365 6.66 17.95 5.97
N MET A 366 6.46 19.13 5.35
CA MET A 366 7.48 19.79 4.54
C MET A 366 8.68 20.16 5.42
N THR A 367 9.90 19.86 4.95
CA THR A 367 11.13 20.11 5.71
C THR A 367 11.50 21.61 5.76
N LYS A 368 12.40 21.96 6.69
CA LYS A 368 12.88 23.35 6.92
C LYS A 368 13.56 24.00 5.73
N GLU A 369 13.98 23.23 4.74
CA GLU A 369 14.60 23.70 3.50
C GLU A 369 13.56 24.34 2.56
N THR A 370 12.26 24.05 2.77
CA THR A 370 11.17 24.60 1.96
C THR A 370 10.54 25.83 2.60
N PRO A 371 9.90 26.73 1.84
CA PRO A 371 9.08 27.82 2.38
C PRO A 371 7.88 27.33 3.22
N TYR A 372 7.53 26.05 3.11
CA TYR A 372 6.34 25.42 3.69
C TYR A 372 6.64 24.59 4.95
N ALA A 373 7.78 24.82 5.58
CA ALA A 373 8.27 24.02 6.72
C ALA A 373 7.22 23.75 7.80
N GLY A 374 7.07 22.48 8.19
CA GLY A 374 6.13 22.02 9.21
C GLY A 374 4.68 21.89 8.74
N LEU A 375 4.35 22.25 7.49
CA LEU A 375 3.03 21.97 6.94
C LEU A 375 2.92 20.52 6.47
N PHE A 376 1.84 19.86 6.87
CA PHE A 376 1.49 18.57 6.27
C PHE A 376 1.25 18.72 4.77
N VAL A 377 1.71 17.77 3.95
CA VAL A 377 1.72 17.86 2.47
C VAL A 377 0.41 18.33 1.86
N LYS A 378 -0.74 17.84 2.34
CA LYS A 378 -2.06 18.29 1.83
C LYS A 378 -2.42 19.72 2.24
N LYS A 379 -1.83 20.24 3.31
CA LYS A 379 -1.95 21.67 3.70
C LYS A 379 -0.95 22.53 2.96
N ALA A 380 0.14 21.98 2.47
CA ALA A 380 1.11 22.68 1.64
C ALA A 380 0.60 22.90 0.21
N ASP A 381 -0.24 22.03 -0.35
CA ASP A 381 -0.77 22.15 -1.73
C ASP A 381 -1.31 23.55 -2.06
N PRO A 382 -2.23 24.16 -1.30
CA PRO A 382 -2.76 25.49 -1.60
C PRO A 382 -1.70 26.60 -1.51
N GLU A 383 -0.72 26.50 -0.60
CA GLU A 383 0.34 27.49 -0.47
C GLU A 383 1.34 27.38 -1.62
N VAL A 384 1.68 26.17 -2.05
CA VAL A 384 2.50 25.94 -3.26
C VAL A 384 1.84 26.55 -4.50
N LEU A 385 0.54 26.32 -4.69
CA LEU A 385 -0.21 26.90 -5.82
C LEU A 385 -0.23 28.42 -5.78
N LYS A 386 -0.43 29.01 -4.62
CA LYS A 386 -0.46 30.47 -4.41
C LYS A 386 0.89 31.12 -4.74
N ASP A 387 1.99 30.52 -4.31
CA ASP A 387 3.33 31.06 -4.60
C ASP A 387 3.66 30.93 -6.08
N LEU A 388 3.33 29.78 -6.72
CA LEU A 388 3.51 29.60 -8.15
C LEU A 388 2.66 30.59 -8.98
N GLU A 389 1.45 30.93 -8.51
CA GLU A 389 0.60 31.94 -9.14
C GLU A 389 1.23 33.35 -9.01
N ALA A 390 1.69 33.70 -7.80
CA ALA A 390 2.34 35.00 -7.53
C ALA A 390 3.63 35.20 -8.35
N GLU A 391 4.38 34.11 -8.61
CA GLU A 391 5.59 34.12 -9.42
C GLU A 391 5.33 33.98 -10.94
N GLY A 392 4.06 33.90 -11.37
CA GLY A 392 3.70 33.70 -12.78
C GLY A 392 4.07 32.34 -13.36
N LYS A 393 4.42 31.38 -12.49
CA LYS A 393 4.80 30.01 -12.87
C LYS A 393 3.60 29.05 -12.98
N LEU A 394 2.46 29.36 -12.37
CA LEU A 394 1.24 28.59 -12.51
C LEU A 394 0.53 28.94 -13.82
N PHE A 395 0.35 27.94 -14.68
CA PHE A 395 -0.48 28.13 -15.88
C PHE A 395 -1.96 27.92 -15.54
N ALA A 396 -2.29 26.87 -14.77
CA ALA A 396 -3.65 26.58 -14.32
C ALA A 396 -3.65 25.66 -13.11
N ALA A 397 -4.75 25.74 -12.35
CA ALA A 397 -5.04 24.83 -11.23
C ALA A 397 -6.47 24.28 -11.33
N PRO A 398 -6.77 23.41 -12.33
CA PRO A 398 -8.11 22.87 -12.49
C PRO A 398 -8.47 21.95 -11.32
N LYS A 399 -9.78 21.91 -10.98
CA LYS A 399 -10.29 20.91 -10.05
C LYS A 399 -10.21 19.54 -10.71
N PHE A 400 -9.68 18.57 -9.98
CA PHE A 400 -9.52 17.20 -10.41
C PHE A 400 -10.19 16.28 -9.40
N GLU A 401 -11.07 15.42 -9.90
CA GLU A 401 -11.75 14.40 -9.09
C GLU A 401 -11.12 13.05 -9.43
N HIS A 402 -10.57 12.41 -8.42
CA HIS A 402 -9.88 11.12 -8.60
C HIS A 402 -9.96 10.26 -7.36
N SER A 403 -9.72 8.98 -7.52
CA SER A 403 -9.61 8.05 -6.42
C SER A 403 -8.22 8.15 -5.78
N TYR A 404 -8.16 8.45 -4.47
CA TYR A 404 -6.91 8.64 -3.73
C TYR A 404 -6.81 7.65 -2.55
N PRO A 405 -5.66 7.01 -2.34
CA PRO A 405 -5.51 6.02 -1.28
C PRO A 405 -5.39 6.68 0.10
N HIS A 406 -6.12 6.13 1.06
CA HIS A 406 -6.04 6.48 2.48
C HIS A 406 -5.61 5.25 3.29
N CYS A 407 -5.05 5.46 4.45
CA CYS A 407 -4.72 4.40 5.37
C CYS A 407 -6.00 3.72 5.87
N TRP A 408 -6.16 2.43 5.62
CA TRP A 408 -7.32 1.66 6.05
C TRP A 408 -7.49 1.62 7.58
N ARG A 409 -6.39 1.82 8.34
CA ARG A 409 -6.36 1.80 9.80
C ARG A 409 -6.81 3.11 10.43
N CYS A 410 -6.24 4.25 9.97
CA CYS A 410 -6.42 5.56 10.60
C CYS A 410 -7.03 6.62 9.67
N ASN A 411 -7.34 6.25 8.44
CA ASN A 411 -7.97 7.13 7.45
C ASN A 411 -7.12 8.34 6.98
N THR A 412 -5.84 8.40 7.31
CA THR A 412 -4.92 9.45 6.86
C THR A 412 -4.62 9.27 5.37
N PRO A 413 -4.59 10.33 4.54
CA PRO A 413 -4.12 10.24 3.17
C PRO A 413 -2.72 9.63 3.11
N LEU A 414 -2.49 8.67 2.22
CA LEU A 414 -1.19 8.06 2.02
C LEU A 414 -0.30 8.98 1.18
N ILE A 415 1.00 8.86 1.35
CA ILE A 415 2.00 9.44 0.46
C ILE A 415 2.85 8.32 -0.12
N TYR A 416 3.29 8.48 -1.37
CA TYR A 416 4.40 7.66 -1.87
C TYR A 416 5.69 8.25 -1.33
N TYR A 417 6.49 7.42 -0.65
CA TYR A 417 7.61 7.91 0.14
C TYR A 417 8.79 6.96 0.07
N ALA A 418 9.97 7.51 -0.18
CA ALA A 418 11.20 6.73 -0.17
C ALA A 418 11.60 6.38 1.27
N ARG A 419 11.64 5.10 1.58
CA ARG A 419 12.11 4.62 2.88
C ARG A 419 13.28 3.66 2.74
N GLU A 420 14.27 3.87 3.57
CA GLU A 420 15.26 2.86 3.87
C GLU A 420 14.60 1.76 4.71
N SER A 421 14.77 0.52 4.32
CA SER A 421 14.24 -0.63 5.04
C SER A 421 15.06 -1.88 4.76
N TRP A 422 14.76 -2.95 5.48
CA TRP A 422 15.28 -4.28 5.21
C TRP A 422 14.40 -5.00 4.20
N PHE A 423 15.03 -5.69 3.25
CA PHE A 423 14.37 -6.42 2.19
C PHE A 423 14.91 -7.85 2.10
N ILE A 424 14.02 -8.78 1.75
CA ILE A 424 14.40 -10.15 1.40
C ILE A 424 14.40 -10.27 -0.12
N LYS A 425 15.49 -10.79 -0.70
CA LYS A 425 15.66 -10.97 -2.15
C LYS A 425 14.82 -12.14 -2.65
N MET A 426 13.48 -11.98 -2.65
CA MET A 426 12.52 -13.02 -3.03
C MET A 426 12.71 -13.56 -4.43
N THR A 427 13.21 -12.73 -5.37
CA THR A 427 13.49 -13.16 -6.75
C THR A 427 14.55 -14.26 -6.84
N ALA A 428 15.46 -14.37 -5.87
CA ALA A 428 16.48 -15.41 -5.81
C ALA A 428 15.93 -16.79 -5.41
N VAL A 429 14.76 -16.83 -4.77
CA VAL A 429 14.14 -18.08 -4.27
C VAL A 429 12.78 -18.38 -4.91
N LYS A 430 12.32 -17.53 -5.83
CA LYS A 430 11.00 -17.62 -6.48
C LYS A 430 10.73 -19.01 -7.06
N ASP A 431 11.66 -19.55 -7.82
CA ASP A 431 11.45 -20.82 -8.52
C ASP A 431 11.36 -22.00 -7.54
N HIS A 432 12.14 -21.97 -6.45
CA HIS A 432 12.04 -22.94 -5.36
C HIS A 432 10.70 -22.84 -4.62
N LEU A 433 10.21 -21.62 -4.37
CA LEU A 433 8.89 -21.42 -3.73
C LEU A 433 7.77 -21.96 -4.62
N ILE A 434 7.81 -21.72 -5.94
CA ILE A 434 6.83 -22.26 -6.89
C ILE A 434 6.88 -23.79 -6.93
N ALA A 435 8.10 -24.37 -7.02
CA ALA A 435 8.28 -25.82 -7.02
C ALA A 435 7.72 -26.47 -5.75
N ASN A 436 8.02 -25.91 -4.58
CA ASN A 436 7.52 -26.42 -3.31
C ASN A 436 6.00 -26.29 -3.20
N ASN A 437 5.42 -25.15 -3.65
CA ASN A 437 3.97 -24.96 -3.63
C ASN A 437 3.22 -26.00 -4.49
N ASN A 438 3.85 -26.52 -5.54
CA ASN A 438 3.23 -27.56 -6.38
C ASN A 438 3.20 -28.94 -5.72
N THR A 439 3.79 -29.10 -4.54
CA THR A 439 3.80 -30.37 -3.78
C THR A 439 2.70 -30.44 -2.72
N ILE A 440 1.95 -29.36 -2.51
CA ILE A 440 0.91 -29.21 -1.49
C ILE A 440 -0.45 -29.74 -1.94
#